data_4c3627f6582928cbfb33af2df06088b9
#
_entry.id   4c3627f6582928cbfb33af2df06088b9
#
_cell.length_a   1.000
_cell.length_b   1.000
_cell.length_c   1.000
_cell.angle_alpha   90.00
_cell.angle_beta   90.00
_cell.angle_gamma   90.00
#
_symmetry.space_group_name_H-M   'P 1'
#
loop_
_entity.id
_entity.type
_entity.pdbx_description
1 polymer ?
#
loop_
_entity_poly.entity_id
_entity_poly.type
_entity_poly.pdbx_seq_one_letter_code
_entity_poly.pdbx_strand_id
1 'polypeptide(L)'
;MGAFKPEDSKHMKRYSSIIYIVSLACAGLIFTGCATNQAGPGSAAVPANAGHLIVTRVANFGSNLSLVLSVDGKDVGSFSEGRQYSGYLPAGQHVLIARVDPNPGGKRPARKTLTVQTGQTYSYTAAWSGENLVLVRNR
;
A
#
# COMPACT_ATOMS: atom_id res chain seq x y z
N MET A 1 -33.74 -43.24 31.08
CA MET A 1 -33.43 -44.33 30.13
C MET A 1 -34.17 -44.08 28.85
N GLY A 2 -33.54 -43.50 27.84
CA GLY A 2 -34.12 -43.21 26.54
C GLY A 2 -33.06 -43.53 25.51
N ALA A 3 -33.28 -44.62 24.79
CA ALA A 3 -32.39 -45.18 23.80
C ALA A 3 -32.33 -44.32 22.55
N PHE A 4 -31.11 -43.92 22.15
CA PHE A 4 -30.84 -43.21 20.90
C PHE A 4 -30.72 -44.26 19.78
N LYS A 5 -31.61 -44.20 18.80
CA LYS A 5 -31.69 -45.10 17.66
C LYS A 5 -30.88 -44.49 16.50
N PRO A 6 -29.92 -45.18 15.88
CA PRO A 6 -29.22 -44.69 14.69
C PRO A 6 -29.99 -45.11 13.42
N GLU A 7 -30.52 -44.17 12.70
CA GLU A 7 -30.96 -44.24 11.31
C GLU A 7 -30.24 -43.13 10.55
N ASP A 8 -29.71 -43.23 9.39
CA ASP A 8 -29.85 -44.09 8.24
C ASP A 8 -28.66 -43.78 7.29
N SER A 9 -27.83 -44.77 7.09
CA SER A 9 -26.60 -44.64 6.27
C SER A 9 -26.83 -45.17 4.85
N LYS A 10 -27.86 -44.71 4.13
CA LYS A 10 -28.20 -45.27 2.81
C LYS A 10 -28.20 -44.30 1.62
N HIS A 11 -27.81 -43.04 1.78
CA HIS A 11 -27.86 -42.11 0.64
C HIS A 11 -26.48 -41.69 0.04
N MET A 12 -25.41 -42.39 0.34
CA MET A 12 -24.04 -42.01 -0.10
C MET A 12 -23.44 -42.97 -1.13
N LYS A 13 -24.23 -43.49 -2.07
CA LYS A 13 -23.69 -44.37 -3.12
C LYS A 13 -24.07 -44.06 -4.58
N ARG A 14 -24.59 -42.86 -4.86
CA ARG A 14 -25.00 -42.55 -6.26
C ARG A 14 -24.36 -41.32 -6.89
N TYR A 15 -23.40 -40.67 -6.26
CA TYR A 15 -22.71 -39.49 -6.84
C TYR A 15 -21.29 -39.79 -7.32
N SER A 16 -20.80 -41.03 -7.23
CA SER A 16 -19.43 -41.37 -7.58
C SER A 16 -19.18 -41.63 -9.07
N SER A 17 -20.18 -41.59 -9.94
CA SER A 17 -20.01 -41.95 -11.35
C SER A 17 -20.21 -40.81 -12.35
N ILE A 18 -20.49 -39.58 -11.90
CA ILE A 18 -20.72 -38.43 -12.81
C ILE A 18 -19.51 -37.47 -12.84
N ILE A 19 -18.52 -37.66 -11.96
CA ILE A 19 -17.37 -36.73 -11.83
C ILE A 19 -16.24 -37.03 -12.84
N TYR A 20 -16.30 -38.11 -13.60
CA TYR A 20 -15.18 -38.50 -14.49
C TYR A 20 -15.26 -38.03 -15.95
N ILE A 21 -16.29 -37.27 -16.36
CA ILE A 21 -16.43 -36.86 -17.78
C ILE A 21 -16.27 -35.37 -18.03
N VAL A 22 -15.98 -34.52 -17.02
CA VAL A 22 -15.81 -33.08 -17.20
C VAL A 22 -14.35 -32.63 -17.12
N SER A 23 -13.39 -33.55 -17.00
CA SER A 23 -11.96 -33.22 -16.75
C SER A 23 -11.07 -33.08 -17.99
N LEU A 24 -11.59 -32.90 -19.20
CA LEU A 24 -10.71 -32.83 -20.40
C LEU A 24 -10.99 -31.69 -21.35
N ALA A 25 -11.37 -30.51 -20.88
CA ALA A 25 -11.57 -29.37 -21.77
C ALA A 25 -11.28 -28.00 -21.11
N CYS A 26 -10.16 -27.82 -20.43
CA CYS A 26 -9.66 -26.50 -20.01
C CYS A 26 -8.12 -26.46 -19.93
N ALA A 27 -7.46 -26.89 -21.03
CA ALA A 27 -6.05 -26.57 -21.29
C ALA A 27 -6.01 -25.30 -22.14
N GLY A 28 -6.00 -24.11 -21.53
CA GLY A 28 -5.88 -22.86 -22.29
C GLY A 28 -6.29 -21.63 -21.48
N LEU A 29 -5.84 -21.49 -20.25
CA LEU A 29 -5.95 -20.22 -19.54
C LEU A 29 -4.57 -19.57 -19.44
N ILE A 30 -4.42 -18.57 -20.28
CA ILE A 30 -3.40 -17.52 -20.29
C ILE A 30 -3.19 -17.02 -18.88
N PHE A 31 -2.01 -17.24 -18.31
CA PHE A 31 -1.55 -16.56 -17.10
C PHE A 31 -1.38 -15.08 -17.40
N THR A 32 -2.43 -14.30 -17.24
CA THR A 32 -2.27 -12.86 -17.02
C THR A 32 -1.67 -12.71 -15.63
N GLY A 33 -0.34 -12.72 -15.55
CA GLY A 33 0.40 -12.43 -14.35
C GLY A 33 0.06 -11.01 -13.90
N CYS A 34 -0.71 -10.87 -12.84
CA CYS A 34 -0.71 -9.65 -12.04
C CYS A 34 0.70 -9.52 -11.46
N ALA A 35 1.52 -8.66 -12.08
CA ALA A 35 2.78 -8.23 -11.50
C ALA A 35 2.48 -7.48 -10.21
N THR A 36 2.53 -8.16 -9.08
CA THR A 36 2.64 -7.52 -7.78
C THR A 36 4.01 -6.86 -7.73
N ASN A 37 4.07 -5.56 -7.94
CA ASN A 37 5.28 -4.76 -7.74
C ASN A 37 5.65 -4.78 -6.26
N GLN A 38 6.37 -5.82 -5.83
CA GLN A 38 7.22 -5.73 -4.65
C GLN A 38 8.45 -4.94 -5.08
N ALA A 39 8.51 -3.68 -4.66
CA ALA A 39 9.69 -2.83 -4.82
C ALA A 39 10.81 -3.36 -3.91
N GLY A 40 11.61 -4.29 -4.43
CA GLY A 40 12.98 -4.52 -3.97
C GLY A 40 13.89 -3.41 -4.52
N PRO A 41 15.12 -3.22 -3.97
CA PRO A 41 16.05 -2.19 -4.45
C PRO A 41 16.67 -2.61 -5.79
N GLY A 42 15.88 -2.56 -6.84
CA GLY A 42 16.29 -2.73 -8.22
C GLY A 42 15.66 -1.61 -9.02
N SER A 43 16.42 -1.02 -9.92
CA SER A 43 16.05 0.09 -10.79
C SER A 43 14.67 -0.16 -11.44
N ALA A 44 13.61 0.20 -10.74
CA ALA A 44 12.27 0.14 -11.29
C ALA A 44 12.22 1.12 -12.46
N ALA A 45 11.88 0.62 -13.65
CA ALA A 45 11.70 1.46 -14.82
C ALA A 45 10.75 2.60 -14.48
N VAL A 46 11.21 3.85 -14.71
CA VAL A 46 10.40 5.05 -14.46
C VAL A 46 9.14 4.96 -15.33
N PRO A 47 7.93 4.99 -14.76
CA PRO A 47 6.71 4.96 -15.56
C PRO A 47 6.68 6.15 -16.53
N ALA A 48 6.31 5.91 -17.79
CA ALA A 48 6.36 6.91 -18.86
C ALA A 48 5.56 8.20 -18.56
N ASN A 49 4.51 8.11 -17.73
CA ASN A 49 3.62 9.21 -17.39
C ASN A 49 3.63 9.50 -15.89
N ALA A 50 4.81 9.58 -15.28
CA ALA A 50 4.92 9.80 -13.85
C ALA A 50 5.88 10.93 -13.51
N GLY A 51 5.69 11.54 -12.34
CA GLY A 51 6.63 12.40 -11.66
C GLY A 51 7.24 11.69 -10.45
N HIS A 52 8.40 12.13 -10.04
CA HIS A 52 9.14 11.58 -8.91
C HIS A 52 8.82 12.34 -7.63
N LEU A 53 8.35 11.66 -6.60
CA LEU A 53 8.10 12.22 -5.27
C LEU A 53 9.16 11.78 -4.29
N ILE A 54 9.77 12.74 -3.61
CA ILE A 54 10.72 12.53 -2.51
C ILE A 54 10.16 13.21 -1.27
N VAL A 55 10.07 12.48 -0.16
CA VAL A 55 9.67 13.06 1.13
C VAL A 55 10.72 12.68 2.18
N THR A 56 11.38 13.70 2.72
CA THR A 56 12.43 13.55 3.73
C THR A 56 11.87 13.92 5.10
N ARG A 57 12.24 13.14 6.11
CA ARG A 57 11.97 13.43 7.52
C ARG A 57 13.15 14.19 8.11
N VAL A 58 12.90 15.33 8.77
CA VAL A 58 13.99 16.04 9.49
C VAL A 58 14.53 15.22 10.66
N ALA A 59 15.81 15.41 10.98
CA ALA A 59 16.47 14.67 12.06
C ALA A 59 15.86 14.94 13.44
N ASN A 60 15.46 16.19 13.72
CA ASN A 60 14.88 16.59 15.00
C ASN A 60 13.41 16.24 15.18
N PHE A 61 12.89 15.33 14.38
CA PHE A 61 11.48 14.90 14.43
C PHE A 61 11.13 14.14 15.71
N GLY A 62 12.12 13.52 16.37
CA GLY A 62 12.00 12.67 17.55
C GLY A 62 12.43 11.24 17.24
N SER A 63 13.35 10.70 17.99
CA SER A 63 13.95 9.37 17.74
C SER A 63 12.95 8.22 17.82
N ASN A 64 11.92 8.35 18.65
CA ASN A 64 10.91 7.31 18.89
C ASN A 64 9.66 7.45 18.02
N LEU A 65 9.64 8.40 17.09
CA LEU A 65 8.51 8.64 16.19
C LEU A 65 8.86 8.20 14.77
N SER A 66 7.93 7.56 14.11
CA SER A 66 8.00 7.31 12.67
C SER A 66 7.11 8.30 11.93
N LEU A 67 7.56 8.73 10.76
CA LEU A 67 6.75 9.46 9.81
C LEU A 67 6.02 8.46 8.91
N VAL A 68 4.71 8.43 8.94
CA VAL A 68 3.91 7.65 8.00
C VAL A 68 3.39 8.58 6.91
N LEU A 69 3.69 8.22 5.67
CA LEU A 69 3.23 8.94 4.48
C LEU A 69 2.12 8.15 3.80
N SER A 70 1.03 8.84 3.49
CA SER A 70 -0.05 8.31 2.65
C SER A 70 -0.19 9.16 1.40
N VAL A 71 -0.51 8.51 0.29
CA VAL A 71 -0.87 9.14 -0.99
C VAL A 71 -2.26 8.66 -1.37
N ASP A 72 -3.17 9.59 -1.61
CA ASP A 72 -4.57 9.32 -1.97
C ASP A 72 -5.27 8.36 -0.99
N GLY A 73 -4.95 8.50 0.30
CA GLY A 73 -5.52 7.68 1.37
C GLY A 73 -4.86 6.31 1.59
N LYS A 74 -3.86 5.94 0.77
CA LYS A 74 -3.10 4.69 0.92
C LYS A 74 -1.74 4.98 1.55
N ASP A 75 -1.37 4.27 2.61
CA ASP A 75 -0.03 4.36 3.19
C ASP A 75 1.01 3.80 2.22
N VAL A 76 2.01 4.62 1.90
CA VAL A 76 3.09 4.27 0.98
C VAL A 76 4.41 4.00 1.69
N GLY A 77 4.52 4.34 2.95
CA GLY A 77 5.68 4.01 3.76
C GLY A 77 5.66 4.61 5.16
N SER A 78 6.51 4.04 6.01
CA SER A 78 6.82 4.53 7.36
C SER A 78 8.33 4.71 7.48
N PHE A 79 8.76 5.88 7.98
CA PHE A 79 10.16 6.30 7.96
C PHE A 79 10.64 6.71 9.34
N SER A 80 11.65 6.02 9.84
CA SER A 80 12.41 6.41 11.01
C SER A 80 13.44 7.49 10.67
N GLU A 81 14.22 7.92 11.64
CA GLU A 81 15.29 8.91 11.47
C GLU A 81 16.28 8.55 10.35
N GLY A 82 16.69 9.54 9.55
CA GLY A 82 17.61 9.36 8.42
C GLY A 82 17.03 8.66 7.20
N ARG A 83 15.74 8.36 7.19
CA ARG A 83 15.06 7.71 6.07
C ARG A 83 14.20 8.70 5.30
N GLN A 84 14.01 8.40 4.02
CA GLN A 84 13.14 9.15 3.12
C GLN A 84 12.27 8.23 2.28
N TYR A 85 11.16 8.74 1.82
CA TYR A 85 10.39 8.15 0.74
C TYR A 85 10.94 8.60 -0.61
N SER A 86 10.99 7.69 -1.55
CA SER A 86 11.28 7.98 -2.95
C SER A 86 10.40 7.08 -3.81
N GLY A 87 9.54 7.66 -4.62
CA GLY A 87 8.58 6.91 -5.44
C GLY A 87 8.04 7.72 -6.60
N TYR A 88 7.38 7.04 -7.53
CA TYR A 88 6.76 7.66 -8.70
C TYR A 88 5.25 7.72 -8.53
N LEU A 89 4.68 8.87 -8.89
CA LEU A 89 3.24 9.10 -8.93
C LEU A 89 2.82 9.38 -10.36
N PRO A 90 1.68 8.84 -10.83
CA PRO A 90 1.11 9.20 -12.12
C PRO A 90 0.94 10.71 -12.26
N ALA A 91 0.93 11.22 -13.49
CA ALA A 91 0.56 12.62 -13.71
C ALA A 91 -0.90 12.84 -13.29
N GLY A 92 -1.17 13.94 -12.59
CA GLY A 92 -2.49 14.26 -12.05
C GLY A 92 -2.45 14.90 -10.68
N GLN A 93 -3.61 15.03 -10.05
CA GLN A 93 -3.74 15.60 -8.71
C GLN A 93 -3.72 14.49 -7.67
N HIS A 94 -2.87 14.66 -6.66
CA HIS A 94 -2.69 13.73 -5.54
C HIS A 94 -2.81 14.45 -4.21
N VAL A 95 -3.23 13.71 -3.19
CA VAL A 95 -3.30 14.20 -1.81
C VAL A 95 -2.26 13.46 -0.98
N LEU A 96 -1.27 14.21 -0.50
CA LEU A 96 -0.25 13.73 0.43
C LEU A 96 -0.73 13.96 1.86
N ILE A 97 -0.64 12.94 2.70
CA ILE A 97 -0.91 13.03 4.14
C ILE A 97 0.31 12.48 4.86
N ALA A 98 0.87 13.29 5.76
CA ALA A 98 1.93 12.87 6.64
C ALA A 98 1.42 12.85 8.09
N ARG A 99 1.67 11.76 8.81
CA ARG A 99 1.32 11.62 10.23
C ARG A 99 2.46 11.00 11.00
N VAL A 100 2.45 11.16 12.31
CA VAL A 100 3.40 10.51 13.21
C VAL A 100 2.80 9.23 13.78
N ASP A 101 3.67 8.25 14.03
CA ASP A 101 3.33 7.01 14.69
C ASP A 101 4.49 6.57 15.60
N PRO A 102 4.26 6.28 16.91
CA PRO A 102 3.02 6.54 17.63
C PRO A 102 2.67 8.03 17.73
N ASN A 103 1.40 8.35 17.96
CA ASN A 103 0.92 9.73 18.11
C ASN A 103 0.34 10.00 19.51
N PRO A 104 1.17 10.01 20.58
CA PRO A 104 0.71 10.12 21.95
C PRO A 104 0.05 11.47 22.27
N GLY A 105 0.35 12.51 21.50
CA GLY A 105 -0.19 13.85 21.67
C GLY A 105 -1.40 14.18 20.79
N GLY A 106 -1.93 13.22 20.03
CA GLY A 106 -3.06 13.45 19.13
C GLY A 106 -2.77 14.53 18.07
N LYS A 107 -1.51 14.66 17.62
CA LYS A 107 -1.08 15.68 16.65
C LYS A 107 -1.84 15.49 15.32
N ARG A 108 -2.25 16.60 14.73
CA ARG A 108 -2.97 16.57 13.45
C ARG A 108 -2.04 16.19 12.31
N PRO A 109 -2.50 15.35 11.36
CA PRO A 109 -1.75 15.05 10.15
C PRO A 109 -1.52 16.30 9.30
N ALA A 110 -0.34 16.40 8.68
CA ALA A 110 -0.09 17.37 7.63
C ALA A 110 -0.75 16.90 6.34
N ARG A 111 -1.47 17.79 5.66
CA ARG A 111 -2.12 17.50 4.38
C ARG A 111 -1.65 18.46 3.31
N LYS A 112 -1.32 17.93 2.12
CA LYS A 112 -0.87 18.73 0.98
C LYS A 112 -1.47 18.18 -0.31
N THR A 113 -2.06 19.04 -1.13
CA THR A 113 -2.43 18.69 -2.51
C THR A 113 -1.24 18.95 -3.41
N LEU A 114 -0.94 17.99 -4.30
CA LEU A 114 0.16 18.03 -5.25
C LEU A 114 -0.39 17.74 -6.64
N THR A 115 -0.13 18.62 -7.62
CA THR A 115 -0.36 18.32 -9.03
C THR A 115 0.96 17.82 -9.63
N VAL A 116 0.96 16.57 -10.03
CA VAL A 116 2.12 15.88 -10.62
C VAL A 116 2.11 16.06 -12.13
N GLN A 117 3.24 16.47 -12.68
CA GLN A 117 3.52 16.51 -14.12
C GLN A 117 4.56 15.44 -14.46
N THR A 118 4.43 14.87 -15.64
CA THR A 118 5.37 13.86 -16.16
C THR A 118 6.81 14.39 -16.15
N GLY A 119 7.73 13.55 -15.68
CA GLY A 119 9.17 13.85 -15.67
C GLY A 119 9.61 14.86 -14.61
N GLN A 120 8.70 15.45 -13.81
CA GLN A 120 9.04 16.41 -12.77
C GLN A 120 9.37 15.71 -11.45
N THR A 121 10.29 16.32 -10.70
CA THR A 121 10.62 15.88 -9.33
C THR A 121 10.02 16.85 -8.31
N TYR A 122 9.39 16.27 -7.30
CA TYR A 122 8.75 16.98 -6.19
C TYR A 122 9.41 16.54 -4.90
N SER A 123 10.10 17.46 -4.23
CA SER A 123 10.77 17.20 -2.97
C SER A 123 10.07 17.93 -1.84
N TYR A 124 9.80 17.22 -0.76
CA TYR A 124 9.19 17.75 0.46
C TYR A 124 10.00 17.35 1.68
N THR A 125 9.96 18.20 2.68
CA THR A 125 10.48 17.92 4.01
C THR A 125 9.32 17.91 4.99
N ALA A 126 9.16 16.79 5.72
CA ALA A 126 8.27 16.72 6.87
C ALA A 126 8.99 17.28 8.09
N ALA A 127 8.44 18.31 8.68
CA ALA A 127 9.01 19.04 9.80
C ALA A 127 7.95 19.48 10.80
N TRP A 128 8.39 19.85 12.01
CA TRP A 128 7.54 20.51 12.98
C TRP A 128 7.55 22.01 12.76
N SER A 129 6.36 22.61 12.78
CA SER A 129 6.15 24.06 12.86
C SER A 129 5.37 24.34 14.14
N GLY A 130 6.09 24.66 15.22
CA GLY A 130 5.54 24.61 16.57
C GLY A 130 5.07 23.19 16.89
N GLU A 131 3.80 23.03 17.22
CA GLU A 131 3.21 21.72 17.53
C GLU A 131 2.55 21.01 16.32
N ASN A 132 2.58 21.62 15.16
CA ASN A 132 1.94 21.09 13.96
C ASN A 132 2.97 20.41 13.05
N LEU A 133 2.59 19.24 12.54
CA LEU A 133 3.33 18.61 11.46
C LEU A 133 3.03 19.33 10.14
N VAL A 134 4.06 19.63 9.36
CA VAL A 134 3.95 20.30 8.07
C VAL A 134 4.77 19.59 7.00
N LEU A 135 4.30 19.66 5.75
CA LEU A 135 5.04 19.26 4.55
C LEU A 135 5.50 20.53 3.82
N VAL A 136 6.79 20.82 3.90
CA VAL A 136 7.43 21.97 3.25
C VAL A 136 8.01 21.53 1.90
N ARG A 137 7.65 22.23 0.82
CA ARG A 137 8.24 21.97 -0.49
C ARG A 137 9.66 22.53 -0.55
N ASN A 138 10.59 21.68 -0.94
CA ASN A 138 11.96 22.12 -1.23
C ASN A 138 12.00 22.74 -2.64
N ARG A 139 12.79 23.78 -2.81
CA ARG A 139 13.00 24.44 -4.10
C ARG A 139 14.14 23.79 -4.86
#